data_3568f3f5c333fbc612213a51dcefac1c
#
_entry.id   3568f3f5c333fbc612213a51dcefac1c
#
_cell.length_a   1.000
_cell.length_b   1.000
_cell.length_c   1.000
_cell.angle_alpha   90.00
_cell.angle_beta   90.00
_cell.angle_gamma   90.00
#
_symmetry.space_group_name_H-M   'P 1'
#
loop_
_entity.id
_entity.type
_entity.pdbx_description
1 polymer ?
#
loop_
_entity_poly.entity_id
_entity_poly.type
_entity_poly.pdbx_seq_one_letter_code
_entity_poly.pdbx_strand_id
1 'polypeptide(L)'
;MKIRMLVAASAAVFAPLVAQAAEVKLKAASFLPVRSIVAKQFVRFVEETNKQCDGKVEISIVGPEAVPSLEQWNAVKNGVIDMHYGPPNYWRGVVPAGDVISVARNESAEQRANGAWAMINEEYNRKLNAYYLTHLFNGVRFHLYTTKPARDGRFEGMRLRSVPIYDAFFKSLGAQPVRMAPPDVYTALERNTVEGYGWPLWGIQDFGWDKYTKFRHDPGFISAAVAVIVNLDKWKGLAAEQRECLTKMSIWVEGEWPKWRADEDAAQKAAQAKSGVKAVDMGAAFAMQAEEIYWQDLAKGDPELVGKIRPLLSGK
;
A
#
# COMPACT_ATOMS: atom_id res chain seq x y z
N MET A 1 -12.61 -85.25 -20.44
CA MET A 1 -13.27 -84.16 -19.70
C MET A 1 -12.16 -83.12 -19.43
N LYS A 2 -12.06 -82.03 -20.24
CA LYS A 2 -11.00 -81.01 -20.13
C LYS A 2 -11.61 -79.79 -19.41
N ILE A 3 -11.14 -79.53 -18.15
CA ILE A 3 -11.54 -78.37 -17.37
C ILE A 3 -10.67 -77.20 -17.84
N ARG A 4 -11.33 -76.13 -18.39
CA ARG A 4 -10.70 -74.85 -18.69
C ARG A 4 -10.80 -73.95 -17.45
N MET A 5 -9.67 -73.63 -16.84
CA MET A 5 -9.55 -72.61 -15.82
C MET A 5 -9.57 -71.22 -16.49
N LEU A 6 -10.57 -70.39 -16.20
CA LEU A 6 -10.60 -68.96 -16.51
C LEU A 6 -9.83 -68.21 -15.42
N VAL A 7 -8.72 -67.59 -15.78
CA VAL A 7 -8.02 -66.64 -14.92
C VAL A 7 -8.59 -65.24 -15.19
N ALA A 8 -9.36 -64.71 -14.23
CA ALA A 8 -9.85 -63.34 -14.28
C ALA A 8 -8.72 -62.43 -13.79
N ALA A 9 -8.12 -61.66 -14.69
CA ALA A 9 -7.13 -60.61 -14.35
C ALA A 9 -7.90 -59.36 -13.87
N SER A 10 -7.90 -59.09 -12.58
CA SER A 10 -8.40 -57.81 -12.00
C SER A 10 -7.36 -56.71 -12.22
N ALA A 11 -7.62 -55.79 -13.15
CA ALA A 11 -6.84 -54.58 -13.32
C ALA A 11 -7.19 -53.61 -12.18
N ALA A 12 -6.33 -53.46 -11.20
CA ALA A 12 -6.43 -52.39 -10.19
C ALA A 12 -6.11 -51.04 -10.82
N VAL A 13 -7.14 -50.20 -11.00
CA VAL A 13 -7.00 -48.79 -11.43
C VAL A 13 -6.42 -48.01 -10.23
N PHE A 14 -5.14 -47.72 -10.26
CA PHE A 14 -4.51 -46.77 -9.35
C PHE A 14 -4.90 -45.36 -9.79
N ALA A 15 -5.92 -44.76 -9.18
CA ALA A 15 -6.16 -43.32 -9.28
C ALA A 15 -5.03 -42.62 -8.48
N PRO A 16 -4.31 -41.66 -9.06
CA PRO A 16 -3.35 -40.89 -8.30
C PRO A 16 -4.09 -40.11 -7.22
N LEU A 17 -3.81 -40.38 -5.94
CA LEU A 17 -4.16 -39.49 -4.84
C LEU A 17 -3.37 -38.19 -5.07
N VAL A 18 -4.03 -37.15 -5.57
CA VAL A 18 -3.49 -35.79 -5.52
C VAL A 18 -3.47 -35.40 -4.06
N ALA A 19 -2.30 -35.49 -3.41
CA ALA A 19 -2.14 -35.00 -2.06
C ALA A 19 -2.42 -33.50 -2.06
N GLN A 20 -3.54 -33.09 -1.48
CA GLN A 20 -3.85 -31.68 -1.26
C GLN A 20 -2.80 -31.10 -0.30
N ALA A 21 -2.19 -29.98 -0.65
CA ALA A 21 -1.24 -29.32 0.24
C ALA A 21 -1.95 -28.92 1.55
N ALA A 22 -1.25 -29.09 2.68
CA ALA A 22 -1.79 -28.64 3.97
C ALA A 22 -2.00 -27.13 3.94
N GLU A 23 -3.05 -26.65 4.63
CA GLU A 23 -3.34 -25.23 4.77
C GLU A 23 -2.13 -24.47 5.34
N VAL A 24 -1.76 -23.38 4.68
CA VAL A 24 -0.69 -22.50 5.15
C VAL A 24 -1.27 -21.36 5.97
N LYS A 25 -0.69 -21.10 7.14
CA LYS A 25 -1.02 -19.94 7.96
C LYS A 25 0.01 -18.85 7.75
N LEU A 26 -0.47 -17.65 7.40
CA LEU A 26 0.33 -16.46 7.14
C LEU A 26 0.02 -15.39 8.17
N LYS A 27 1.06 -14.84 8.80
CA LYS A 27 0.96 -13.72 9.72
C LYS A 27 1.25 -12.43 8.97
N ALA A 28 0.26 -11.55 8.87
CA ALA A 28 0.35 -10.26 8.21
C ALA A 28 0.42 -9.11 9.21
N ALA A 29 1.28 -8.11 8.96
CA ALA A 29 1.31 -6.87 9.73
C ALA A 29 0.66 -5.72 8.94
N SER A 30 -0.24 -4.98 9.58
CA SER A 30 -0.78 -3.72 9.08
C SER A 30 -0.02 -2.55 9.68
N PHE A 31 0.40 -1.58 8.84
CA PHE A 31 1.13 -0.39 9.30
C PHE A 31 0.27 0.57 10.15
N LEU A 32 -1.05 0.41 10.12
CA LEU A 32 -2.01 1.15 10.94
C LEU A 32 -2.88 0.19 11.76
N PRO A 33 -3.47 0.67 12.86
CA PRO A 33 -4.43 -0.11 13.63
C PRO A 33 -5.55 -0.67 12.73
N VAL A 34 -5.90 -1.94 12.90
CA VAL A 34 -6.87 -2.67 12.05
C VAL A 34 -8.25 -2.01 12.00
N ARG A 35 -8.61 -1.20 13.00
CA ARG A 35 -9.87 -0.44 13.06
C ARG A 35 -9.87 0.82 12.18
N SER A 36 -8.69 1.31 11.74
CA SER A 36 -8.60 2.51 10.92
C SER A 36 -9.21 2.27 9.53
N ILE A 37 -9.80 3.32 8.93
CA ILE A 37 -10.41 3.22 7.58
C ILE A 37 -9.42 2.75 6.52
N VAL A 38 -8.15 3.12 6.68
CA VAL A 38 -7.07 2.69 5.77
C VAL A 38 -6.81 1.19 5.91
N ALA A 39 -6.71 0.67 7.14
CA ALA A 39 -6.49 -0.76 7.38
C ALA A 39 -7.71 -1.62 7.04
N LYS A 40 -8.93 -1.11 7.19
CA LYS A 40 -10.17 -1.83 6.84
C LYS A 40 -10.17 -2.39 5.41
N GLN A 41 -9.52 -1.74 4.48
CA GLN A 41 -9.45 -2.23 3.10
C GLN A 41 -8.59 -3.49 3.00
N PHE A 42 -7.51 -3.55 3.78
CA PHE A 42 -6.70 -4.75 3.90
C PHE A 42 -7.43 -5.85 4.69
N VAL A 43 -8.16 -5.50 5.75
CA VAL A 43 -9.00 -6.45 6.49
C VAL A 43 -10.02 -7.11 5.54
N ARG A 44 -10.73 -6.34 4.71
CA ARG A 44 -11.66 -6.88 3.69
C ARG A 44 -10.98 -7.84 2.71
N PHE A 45 -9.79 -7.48 2.24
CA PHE A 45 -8.98 -8.36 1.39
C PHE A 45 -8.65 -9.67 2.08
N VAL A 46 -8.24 -9.63 3.36
CA VAL A 46 -7.89 -10.82 4.14
C VAL A 46 -9.11 -11.68 4.45
N GLU A 47 -10.22 -11.09 4.89
CA GLU A 47 -11.48 -11.81 5.18
C GLU A 47 -11.98 -12.57 3.94
N GLU A 48 -12.01 -11.90 2.78
CA GLU A 48 -12.43 -12.56 1.55
C GLU A 48 -11.41 -13.59 1.06
N THR A 49 -10.11 -13.35 1.25
CA THR A 49 -9.06 -14.34 0.96
C THR A 49 -9.23 -15.58 1.81
N ASN A 50 -9.41 -15.45 3.12
CA ASN A 50 -9.62 -16.59 4.03
C ASN A 50 -10.86 -17.40 3.65
N LYS A 51 -11.92 -16.73 3.21
CA LYS A 51 -13.15 -17.39 2.75
C LYS A 51 -12.98 -18.12 1.42
N GLN A 52 -12.34 -17.49 0.43
CA GLN A 52 -12.21 -18.06 -0.92
C GLN A 52 -11.06 -19.06 -1.05
N CYS A 53 -10.07 -18.97 -0.18
CA CYS A 53 -8.91 -19.85 -0.11
C CYS A 53 -9.01 -20.86 1.05
N ASP A 54 -10.21 -21.10 1.57
CA ASP A 54 -10.45 -22.03 2.67
C ASP A 54 -9.77 -23.40 2.44
N GLY A 55 -9.12 -23.91 3.48
CA GLY A 55 -8.31 -25.14 3.43
C GLY A 55 -6.98 -25.03 2.67
N LYS A 56 -6.65 -23.86 2.09
CA LYS A 56 -5.38 -23.59 1.39
C LYS A 56 -4.53 -22.54 2.08
N VAL A 57 -5.14 -21.38 2.43
CA VAL A 57 -4.47 -20.24 3.01
C VAL A 57 -5.36 -19.61 4.08
N GLU A 58 -4.78 -19.42 5.27
CA GLU A 58 -5.35 -18.63 6.35
C GLU A 58 -4.42 -17.45 6.66
N ILE A 59 -4.92 -16.21 6.65
CA ILE A 59 -4.17 -15.01 6.97
C ILE A 59 -4.69 -14.43 8.29
N SER A 60 -3.79 -14.18 9.25
CA SER A 60 -4.06 -13.44 10.47
C SER A 60 -3.40 -12.06 10.42
N ILE A 61 -4.06 -11.03 10.97
CA ILE A 61 -3.54 -9.64 10.95
C ILE A 61 -3.14 -9.21 12.35
N VAL A 62 -1.96 -8.59 12.47
CA VAL A 62 -1.53 -7.83 13.64
C VAL A 62 -1.30 -6.37 13.25
N GLY A 63 -1.44 -5.46 14.21
CA GLY A 63 -1.24 -4.03 14.01
C GLY A 63 0.12 -3.52 14.50
N PRO A 64 0.30 -2.20 14.55
CA PRO A 64 1.55 -1.56 14.99
C PRO A 64 1.89 -1.78 16.46
N GLU A 65 0.96 -2.29 17.26
CA GLU A 65 1.17 -2.71 18.64
C GLU A 65 2.05 -3.96 18.76
N ALA A 66 2.05 -4.82 17.73
CA ALA A 66 2.87 -6.03 17.70
C ALA A 66 4.25 -5.77 17.08
N VAL A 67 4.31 -4.91 16.05
CA VAL A 67 5.55 -4.48 15.38
C VAL A 67 5.39 -3.02 14.97
N PRO A 68 6.29 -2.11 15.38
CA PRO A 68 6.20 -0.70 15.02
C PRO A 68 6.09 -0.47 13.51
N SER A 69 5.23 0.46 13.08
CA SER A 69 4.87 0.68 11.67
C SER A 69 6.05 0.81 10.72
N LEU A 70 7.13 1.49 11.15
CA LEU A 70 8.31 1.74 10.32
C LEU A 70 9.25 0.54 10.24
N GLU A 71 9.06 -0.49 11.09
CA GLU A 71 9.91 -1.69 11.17
C GLU A 71 9.28 -2.94 10.53
N GLN A 72 8.00 -2.89 10.21
CA GLN A 72 7.25 -4.07 9.71
C GLN A 72 7.81 -4.62 8.40
N TRP A 73 8.23 -3.75 7.48
CA TRP A 73 8.86 -4.16 6.22
C TRP A 73 10.17 -4.95 6.46
N ASN A 74 10.95 -4.55 7.45
CA ASN A 74 12.19 -5.23 7.83
C ASN A 74 11.89 -6.59 8.48
N ALA A 75 10.81 -6.67 9.27
CA ALA A 75 10.34 -7.94 9.82
C ALA A 75 9.92 -8.93 8.72
N VAL A 76 9.28 -8.46 7.63
CA VAL A 76 8.99 -9.31 6.45
C VAL A 76 10.27 -9.69 5.73
N LYS A 77 11.18 -8.76 5.46
CA LYS A 77 12.46 -9.05 4.80
C LYS A 77 13.21 -10.19 5.48
N ASN A 78 13.19 -10.22 6.82
CA ASN A 78 13.90 -11.20 7.64
C ASN A 78 13.05 -12.45 7.99
N GLY A 79 11.83 -12.58 7.47
CA GLY A 79 10.97 -13.74 7.70
C GLY A 79 10.38 -13.83 9.12
N VAL A 80 10.40 -12.76 9.91
CA VAL A 80 9.76 -12.69 11.24
C VAL A 80 8.24 -12.59 11.12
N ILE A 81 7.78 -11.93 10.05
CA ILE A 81 6.38 -11.84 9.62
C ILE A 81 6.30 -12.29 8.18
N ASP A 82 5.22 -12.97 7.80
CA ASP A 82 5.04 -13.50 6.45
C ASP A 82 4.61 -12.45 5.44
N MET A 83 3.77 -11.49 5.86
CA MET A 83 3.18 -10.45 4.99
C MET A 83 3.18 -9.09 5.65
N HIS A 84 3.18 -8.04 4.84
CA HIS A 84 3.04 -6.67 5.31
C HIS A 84 2.13 -5.86 4.38
N TYR A 85 1.21 -5.13 4.99
CA TYR A 85 0.42 -4.08 4.34
C TYR A 85 0.96 -2.73 4.80
N GLY A 86 1.66 -2.03 3.91
CA GLY A 86 2.29 -0.76 4.26
C GLY A 86 2.76 0.07 3.07
N PRO A 87 3.02 1.38 3.30
CA PRO A 87 3.41 2.30 2.24
C PRO A 87 4.86 2.05 1.78
N PRO A 88 5.09 1.91 0.46
CA PRO A 88 6.41 1.59 -0.09
C PRO A 88 7.52 2.59 0.25
N ASN A 89 7.17 3.83 0.54
CA ASN A 89 8.16 4.84 0.93
C ASN A 89 8.86 4.53 2.28
N TYR A 90 8.32 3.59 3.10
CA TYR A 90 8.95 3.19 4.36
C TYR A 90 10.23 2.36 4.15
N TRP A 91 10.37 1.67 3.01
CA TRP A 91 11.58 0.92 2.66
C TRP A 91 12.40 1.57 1.54
N ARG A 92 12.19 2.87 1.27
CA ARG A 92 12.93 3.62 0.26
C ARG A 92 14.45 3.58 0.46
N GLY A 93 14.92 3.46 1.71
CA GLY A 93 16.33 3.28 2.02
C GLY A 93 16.96 2.00 1.44
N VAL A 94 16.14 0.98 1.16
CA VAL A 94 16.56 -0.32 0.59
C VAL A 94 16.18 -0.42 -0.89
N VAL A 95 14.99 0.05 -1.25
CA VAL A 95 14.48 0.09 -2.63
C VAL A 95 14.17 1.54 -2.99
N PRO A 96 15.15 2.33 -3.47
CA PRO A 96 15.03 3.78 -3.63
C PRO A 96 13.86 4.24 -4.50
N ALA A 97 13.52 3.48 -5.55
CA ALA A 97 12.39 3.75 -6.42
C ALA A 97 11.21 2.78 -6.20
N GLY A 98 11.16 2.09 -5.05
CA GLY A 98 10.12 1.08 -4.78
C GLY A 98 8.71 1.62 -4.65
N ASP A 99 8.56 2.93 -4.45
CA ASP A 99 7.28 3.62 -4.32
C ASP A 99 6.81 4.37 -5.58
N VAL A 100 7.36 4.02 -6.77
CA VAL A 100 6.93 4.55 -8.08
C VAL A 100 5.43 4.39 -8.34
N ILE A 101 4.78 3.41 -7.72
CA ILE A 101 3.31 3.21 -7.81
C ILE A 101 2.52 4.40 -7.26
N SER A 102 3.11 5.24 -6.40
CA SER A 102 2.47 6.45 -5.88
C SER A 102 2.28 7.55 -6.93
N VAL A 103 2.98 7.48 -8.04
CA VAL A 103 2.84 8.39 -9.19
C VAL A 103 2.27 7.70 -10.42
N ALA A 104 1.80 6.46 -10.29
CA ALA A 104 1.10 5.77 -11.35
C ALA A 104 -0.26 6.46 -11.64
N ARG A 105 -0.56 6.64 -12.92
CA ARG A 105 -1.82 7.20 -13.41
C ARG A 105 -2.77 6.13 -13.93
N ASN A 106 -2.22 4.94 -14.23
CA ASN A 106 -2.97 3.79 -14.70
C ASN A 106 -3.33 2.83 -13.56
N GLU A 107 -4.35 2.04 -13.79
CA GLU A 107 -4.85 1.05 -12.82
C GLU A 107 -3.98 -0.21 -12.81
N SER A 108 -4.09 -1.01 -11.75
CA SER A 108 -3.28 -2.23 -11.52
C SER A 108 -3.33 -3.22 -12.68
N ALA A 109 -4.48 -3.39 -13.33
CA ALA A 109 -4.63 -4.28 -14.48
C ALA A 109 -3.72 -3.88 -15.66
N GLU A 110 -3.63 -2.58 -15.96
CA GLU A 110 -2.73 -2.06 -16.99
C GLU A 110 -1.25 -2.20 -16.58
N GLN A 111 -0.92 -1.94 -15.31
CA GLN A 111 0.43 -2.12 -14.78
C GLN A 111 0.91 -3.58 -14.88
N ARG A 112 0.00 -4.54 -14.67
CA ARG A 112 0.29 -5.97 -14.88
C ARG A 112 0.50 -6.30 -16.36
N ALA A 113 -0.35 -5.75 -17.24
CA ALA A 113 -0.31 -6.02 -18.67
C ALA A 113 0.90 -5.41 -19.39
N ASN A 114 1.34 -4.20 -18.98
CA ASN A 114 2.44 -3.49 -19.63
C ASN A 114 3.83 -3.77 -19.05
N GLY A 115 3.92 -4.61 -18.01
CA GLY A 115 5.17 -5.04 -17.39
C GLY A 115 5.66 -4.18 -16.22
N ALA A 116 5.04 -3.05 -15.91
CA ALA A 116 5.45 -2.20 -14.77
C ALA A 116 5.40 -2.96 -13.44
N TRP A 117 4.35 -3.76 -13.24
CA TRP A 117 4.20 -4.59 -12.05
C TRP A 117 5.36 -5.60 -11.90
N ALA A 118 5.76 -6.25 -13.00
CA ALA A 118 6.86 -7.21 -12.99
C ALA A 118 8.20 -6.55 -12.63
N MET A 119 8.46 -5.33 -13.13
CA MET A 119 9.67 -4.57 -12.80
C MET A 119 9.72 -4.19 -11.31
N ILE A 120 8.60 -3.75 -10.72
CA ILE A 120 8.51 -3.46 -9.28
C ILE A 120 8.78 -4.73 -8.47
N ASN A 121 8.14 -5.84 -8.86
CA ASN A 121 8.30 -7.13 -8.18
C ASN A 121 9.75 -7.65 -8.24
N GLU A 122 10.43 -7.50 -9.37
CA GLU A 122 11.84 -7.86 -9.51
C GLU A 122 12.74 -7.08 -8.53
N GLU A 123 12.54 -5.77 -8.41
CA GLU A 123 13.26 -4.94 -7.45
C GLU A 123 13.00 -5.34 -6.00
N TYR A 124 11.75 -5.64 -5.67
CA TYR A 124 11.38 -6.10 -4.33
C TYR A 124 11.97 -7.48 -4.02
N ASN A 125 11.93 -8.40 -4.98
CA ASN A 125 12.56 -9.71 -4.83
C ASN A 125 14.05 -9.58 -4.55
N ARG A 126 14.75 -8.72 -5.31
CA ARG A 126 16.20 -8.57 -5.27
C ARG A 126 16.70 -7.83 -4.03
N LYS A 127 16.04 -6.71 -3.66
CA LYS A 127 16.52 -5.79 -2.63
C LYS A 127 15.83 -5.98 -1.27
N LEU A 128 14.59 -6.46 -1.26
CA LEU A 128 13.75 -6.52 -0.07
C LEU A 128 13.45 -7.94 0.41
N ASN A 129 13.86 -8.98 -0.33
CA ASN A 129 13.45 -10.36 -0.09
C ASN A 129 11.92 -10.48 0.06
N ALA A 130 11.18 -9.78 -0.78
CA ALA A 130 9.72 -9.73 -0.74
C ALA A 130 9.12 -9.92 -2.13
N TYR A 131 7.97 -10.62 -2.18
CA TYR A 131 7.11 -10.71 -3.34
C TYR A 131 6.05 -9.61 -3.27
N TYR A 132 5.91 -8.83 -4.33
CA TYR A 132 4.91 -7.79 -4.46
C TYR A 132 3.58 -8.39 -4.90
N LEU A 133 2.65 -8.61 -3.96
CA LEU A 133 1.39 -9.30 -4.24
C LEU A 133 0.37 -8.38 -4.89
N THR A 134 0.12 -7.20 -4.31
CA THR A 134 -0.81 -6.19 -4.82
C THR A 134 -0.57 -4.84 -4.12
N HIS A 135 -1.35 -3.84 -4.48
CA HIS A 135 -1.46 -2.59 -3.73
C HIS A 135 -2.89 -2.07 -3.72
N LEU A 136 -3.18 -1.29 -2.70
CA LEU A 136 -4.44 -0.56 -2.52
C LEU A 136 -4.13 0.94 -2.44
N PHE A 137 -5.15 1.76 -2.37
CA PHE A 137 -5.06 3.23 -2.25
C PHE A 137 -4.57 3.97 -3.49
N ASN A 138 -4.36 3.28 -4.64
CA ASN A 138 -4.14 3.99 -5.89
C ASN A 138 -5.35 4.91 -6.18
N GLY A 139 -5.04 6.17 -6.56
CA GLY A 139 -6.04 7.22 -6.79
C GLY A 139 -6.57 7.92 -5.53
N VAL A 140 -6.41 7.40 -4.31
CA VAL A 140 -6.58 8.21 -3.09
C VAL A 140 -5.40 9.16 -3.00
N ARG A 141 -5.70 10.47 -3.08
CA ARG A 141 -4.64 11.48 -3.14
C ARG A 141 -4.17 11.88 -1.74
N PHE A 142 -2.87 12.12 -1.60
CA PHE A 142 -2.35 12.84 -0.45
C PHE A 142 -2.72 14.30 -0.51
N HIS A 143 -3.05 14.87 0.63
CA HIS A 143 -3.26 16.29 0.83
C HIS A 143 -2.28 16.86 1.85
N LEU A 144 -2.01 18.13 1.74
CA LEU A 144 -1.36 18.89 2.79
C LEU A 144 -2.45 19.46 3.70
N TYR A 145 -2.34 19.16 4.99
CA TYR A 145 -3.24 19.67 6.03
C TYR A 145 -2.48 20.62 6.95
N THR A 146 -3.13 21.72 7.35
CA THR A 146 -2.49 22.70 8.24
C THR A 146 -3.42 23.17 9.36
N THR A 147 -2.80 23.61 10.47
CA THR A 147 -3.50 24.25 11.60
C THR A 147 -3.66 25.77 11.38
N LYS A 148 -2.89 26.34 10.45
CA LYS A 148 -2.88 27.76 10.07
C LYS A 148 -3.00 27.91 8.56
N PRO A 149 -3.48 29.04 8.05
CA PRO A 149 -3.54 29.28 6.62
C PRO A 149 -2.13 29.37 6.01
N ALA A 150 -2.00 28.95 4.76
CA ALA A 150 -0.84 29.27 3.93
C ALA A 150 -0.81 30.78 3.68
N ARG A 151 0.39 31.37 3.54
CA ARG A 151 0.56 32.75 3.14
C ARG A 151 0.89 32.79 1.65
N ASP A 152 0.01 33.36 0.85
CA ASP A 152 0.15 33.46 -0.62
C ASP A 152 0.50 32.13 -1.29
N GLY A 153 -0.14 31.04 -0.84
CA GLY A 153 0.10 29.68 -1.34
C GLY A 153 1.43 29.05 -0.91
N ARG A 154 2.18 29.69 -0.02
CA ARG A 154 3.47 29.23 0.50
C ARG A 154 3.39 28.84 1.96
N PHE A 155 4.30 27.94 2.38
CA PHE A 155 4.34 27.36 3.72
C PHE A 155 5.67 27.70 4.43
N GLU A 156 6.21 28.88 4.16
CA GLU A 156 7.51 29.33 4.63
C GLU A 156 7.69 29.14 6.14
N GLY A 157 8.71 28.36 6.50
CA GLY A 157 9.07 28.08 7.89
C GLY A 157 8.10 27.20 8.67
N MET A 158 6.96 26.79 8.08
CA MET A 158 6.03 25.87 8.77
C MET A 158 6.66 24.51 8.98
N ARG A 159 6.62 24.00 10.19
CA ARG A 159 7.04 22.63 10.49
C ARG A 159 5.89 21.70 10.12
N LEU A 160 6.12 20.85 9.11
CA LEU A 160 5.13 19.92 8.61
C LEU A 160 5.57 18.48 8.89
N ARG A 161 4.71 17.71 9.54
CA ARG A 161 4.94 16.27 9.68
C ARG A 161 5.09 15.64 8.31
N SER A 162 6.14 14.87 8.16
CA SER A 162 6.53 14.28 6.89
C SER A 162 6.92 12.81 7.00
N VAL A 163 7.01 12.17 5.88
CA VAL A 163 7.69 10.90 5.60
C VAL A 163 8.41 11.07 4.25
N PRO A 164 9.29 10.16 3.84
CA PRO A 164 10.13 10.37 2.64
C PRO A 164 9.38 10.84 1.40
N ILE A 165 8.14 10.38 1.20
CA ILE A 165 7.31 10.72 0.04
C ILE A 165 6.94 12.21 -0.08
N TYR A 166 6.96 12.98 1.01
CA TYR A 166 6.60 14.42 1.01
C TYR A 166 7.79 15.36 1.09
N ASP A 167 8.95 14.89 1.54
CA ASP A 167 10.06 15.75 1.96
C ASP A 167 10.49 16.75 0.88
N ALA A 168 10.70 16.27 -0.34
CA ALA A 168 11.16 17.11 -1.44
C ALA A 168 10.10 18.18 -1.81
N PHE A 169 8.83 17.77 -1.86
CA PHE A 169 7.73 18.67 -2.16
C PHE A 169 7.54 19.72 -1.07
N PHE A 170 7.51 19.33 0.21
CA PHE A 170 7.33 20.28 1.30
C PHE A 170 8.48 21.29 1.39
N LYS A 171 9.73 20.87 1.13
CA LYS A 171 10.87 21.79 1.01
C LYS A 171 10.69 22.78 -0.13
N SER A 172 10.16 22.36 -1.28
CA SER A 172 9.93 23.27 -2.41
C SER A 172 8.86 24.34 -2.12
N LEU A 173 7.99 24.08 -1.14
CA LEU A 173 6.99 25.03 -0.66
C LEU A 173 7.50 25.95 0.46
N GLY A 174 8.79 25.85 0.82
CA GLY A 174 9.42 26.61 1.90
C GLY A 174 9.19 26.05 3.30
N ALA A 175 8.53 24.89 3.43
CA ALA A 175 8.27 24.26 4.72
C ALA A 175 9.49 23.49 5.26
N GLN A 176 9.45 23.18 6.55
CA GLN A 176 10.44 22.37 7.29
C GLN A 176 9.83 20.98 7.58
N PRO A 177 10.20 19.92 6.82
CA PRO A 177 9.72 18.58 7.08
C PRO A 177 10.23 18.03 8.41
N VAL A 178 9.32 17.46 9.21
CA VAL A 178 9.62 16.77 10.47
C VAL A 178 9.17 15.32 10.34
N ARG A 179 10.10 14.38 10.22
CA ARG A 179 9.79 12.96 10.05
C ARG A 179 9.30 12.36 11.36
N MET A 180 8.11 11.73 11.33
CA MET A 180 7.58 10.98 12.46
C MET A 180 6.54 9.95 12.01
N ALA A 181 6.36 8.90 12.82
CA ALA A 181 5.36 7.87 12.62
C ALA A 181 3.93 8.41 12.86
N PRO A 182 2.88 7.81 12.26
CA PRO A 182 1.51 8.27 12.46
C PRO A 182 1.03 8.35 13.92
N PRO A 183 1.39 7.43 14.83
CA PRO A 183 0.96 7.51 16.24
C PRO A 183 1.42 8.79 16.96
N ASP A 184 2.53 9.39 16.54
CA ASP A 184 3.15 10.53 17.21
C ASP A 184 2.52 11.87 16.80
N VAL A 185 1.75 11.88 15.70
CA VAL A 185 1.26 13.13 15.06
C VAL A 185 0.24 13.86 15.92
N TYR A 186 -0.66 13.14 16.63
CA TYR A 186 -1.64 13.77 17.50
C TYR A 186 -0.97 14.65 18.56
N THR A 187 -0.01 14.09 19.28
CA THR A 187 0.74 14.82 20.33
C THR A 187 1.58 15.96 19.74
N ALA A 188 2.15 15.76 18.56
CA ALA A 188 2.92 16.79 17.87
C ALA A 188 2.05 17.99 17.44
N LEU A 189 0.81 17.75 16.99
CA LEU A 189 -0.17 18.79 16.69
C LEU A 189 -0.64 19.50 17.96
N GLU A 190 -0.99 18.75 19.00
CA GLU A 190 -1.41 19.28 20.29
C GLU A 190 -0.40 20.22 20.90
N ARG A 191 0.90 19.85 20.84
CA ARG A 191 2.02 20.64 21.38
C ARG A 191 2.56 21.68 20.42
N ASN A 192 1.94 21.86 19.26
CA ASN A 192 2.45 22.73 18.18
C ASN A 192 3.90 22.44 17.78
N THR A 193 4.36 21.20 17.93
CA THR A 193 5.67 20.75 17.42
C THR A 193 5.65 20.75 15.89
N VAL A 194 4.49 20.44 15.30
CA VAL A 194 4.21 20.60 13.88
C VAL A 194 2.94 21.44 13.68
N GLU A 195 2.88 22.15 12.56
CA GLU A 195 1.78 23.05 12.19
C GLU A 195 0.94 22.50 11.03
N GLY A 196 1.22 21.26 10.64
CA GLY A 196 0.52 20.56 9.60
C GLY A 196 1.19 19.23 9.27
N TYR A 197 0.65 18.54 8.27
CA TYR A 197 1.10 17.21 7.89
C TYR A 197 0.66 16.84 6.48
N GLY A 198 1.38 15.90 5.85
CA GLY A 198 0.92 15.17 4.69
C GLY A 198 0.16 13.92 5.11
N TRP A 199 -1.02 13.70 4.52
CA TRP A 199 -1.84 12.51 4.75
C TRP A 199 -2.79 12.25 3.57
N PRO A 200 -3.19 10.99 3.31
CA PRO A 200 -4.26 10.71 2.36
C PRO A 200 -5.55 11.44 2.71
N LEU A 201 -6.46 11.55 1.75
CA LEU A 201 -7.79 12.11 1.98
C LEU A 201 -8.52 11.40 3.14
N TRP A 202 -8.22 10.12 3.40
CA TRP A 202 -8.92 9.27 4.36
C TRP A 202 -8.24 9.20 5.73
N GLY A 203 -9.05 9.21 6.79
CA GLY A 203 -8.66 8.72 8.11
C GLY A 203 -8.08 9.72 9.08
N ILE A 204 -8.09 11.03 8.82
CA ILE A 204 -7.61 12.01 9.81
C ILE A 204 -8.45 11.99 11.11
N GLN A 205 -9.73 11.61 11.02
CA GLN A 205 -10.64 11.46 12.15
C GLN A 205 -10.31 10.24 13.01
N ASP A 206 -9.83 9.15 12.40
CA ASP A 206 -9.46 7.93 13.12
C ASP A 206 -8.37 8.16 14.17
N PHE A 207 -7.53 9.18 13.92
CA PHE A 207 -6.44 9.60 14.79
C PHE A 207 -6.76 10.86 15.61
N GLY A 208 -7.96 11.45 15.44
CA GLY A 208 -8.35 12.69 16.09
C GLY A 208 -7.59 13.93 15.61
N TRP A 209 -6.89 13.86 14.47
CA TRP A 209 -6.09 14.99 13.94
C TRP A 209 -6.97 16.12 13.42
N ASP A 210 -8.21 15.82 13.06
CA ASP A 210 -9.22 16.78 12.62
C ASP A 210 -9.51 17.86 13.70
N LYS A 211 -9.32 17.56 14.98
CA LYS A 211 -9.44 18.54 16.08
C LYS A 211 -8.51 19.73 15.93
N TYR A 212 -7.32 19.50 15.39
CA TYR A 212 -6.28 20.51 15.18
C TYR A 212 -6.24 21.05 13.76
N THR A 213 -6.75 20.28 12.79
CA THR A 213 -6.74 20.61 11.36
C THR A 213 -7.75 21.70 11.06
N LYS A 214 -7.32 22.78 10.40
CA LYS A 214 -8.19 23.87 9.96
C LYS A 214 -8.30 23.94 8.45
N PHE A 215 -7.28 23.53 7.72
CA PHE A 215 -7.21 23.65 6.28
C PHE A 215 -6.75 22.34 5.64
N ARG A 216 -7.40 21.96 4.54
CA ARG A 216 -6.95 20.96 3.57
C ARG A 216 -6.64 21.67 2.26
N HIS A 217 -5.45 21.46 1.74
CA HIS A 217 -5.02 22.09 0.49
C HIS A 217 -5.32 21.16 -0.68
N ASP A 218 -6.19 21.62 -1.60
CA ASP A 218 -6.68 20.92 -2.78
C ASP A 218 -6.09 21.54 -4.08
N PRO A 219 -5.91 20.78 -5.17
CA PRO A 219 -6.15 19.34 -5.24
C PRO A 219 -5.12 18.56 -4.46
N GLY A 220 -5.48 17.30 -4.09
CA GLY A 220 -4.47 16.36 -3.60
C GLY A 220 -3.39 16.10 -4.65
N PHE A 221 -2.18 15.81 -4.22
CA PHE A 221 -1.02 15.77 -5.14
C PHE A 221 -0.75 14.34 -5.68
N ILE A 222 0.01 13.47 -5.03
CA ILE A 222 0.32 12.11 -5.51
C ILE A 222 -0.60 11.07 -4.87
N SER A 223 -0.63 9.83 -5.41
CA SER A 223 -1.43 8.73 -4.86
C SER A 223 -0.82 8.15 -3.59
N ALA A 224 -1.69 7.72 -2.68
CA ALA A 224 -1.32 7.06 -1.44
C ALA A 224 -1.27 5.53 -1.61
N ALA A 225 -0.49 5.02 -2.53
CA ALA A 225 -0.39 3.58 -2.74
C ALA A 225 0.15 2.86 -1.49
N VAL A 226 -0.51 1.78 -1.09
CA VAL A 226 -0.14 0.92 0.04
C VAL A 226 0.02 -0.50 -0.48
N ALA A 227 1.26 -1.01 -0.47
CA ALA A 227 1.58 -2.33 -0.99
C ALA A 227 1.23 -3.44 -0.01
N VAL A 228 0.86 -4.60 -0.55
CA VAL A 228 0.84 -5.89 0.14
C VAL A 228 2.03 -6.69 -0.35
N ILE A 229 2.99 -6.93 0.53
CA ILE A 229 4.18 -7.71 0.23
C ILE A 229 4.19 -9.00 1.06
N VAL A 230 4.79 -10.06 0.50
CA VAL A 230 4.97 -11.36 1.15
C VAL A 230 6.46 -11.65 1.20
N ASN A 231 6.98 -12.18 2.32
CA ASN A 231 8.36 -12.66 2.37
C ASN A 231 8.64 -13.60 1.19
N LEU A 232 9.72 -13.38 0.45
CA LEU A 232 9.99 -14.08 -0.81
C LEU A 232 10.25 -15.57 -0.61
N ASP A 233 10.94 -15.95 0.47
CA ASP A 233 11.22 -17.37 0.77
C ASP A 233 9.92 -18.09 1.15
N LYS A 234 9.06 -17.41 1.94
CA LYS A 234 7.71 -17.91 2.24
C LYS A 234 6.90 -18.10 0.97
N TRP A 235 6.86 -17.08 0.08
CA TRP A 235 6.15 -17.13 -1.20
C TRP A 235 6.63 -18.29 -2.09
N LYS A 236 7.94 -18.50 -2.19
CA LYS A 236 8.52 -19.61 -2.94
C LYS A 236 8.18 -20.98 -2.35
N GLY A 237 8.06 -21.05 -1.02
CA GLY A 237 7.69 -22.27 -0.30
C GLY A 237 6.20 -22.64 -0.37
N LEU A 238 5.32 -21.72 -0.84
CA LEU A 238 3.90 -22.02 -1.02
C LEU A 238 3.68 -23.04 -2.13
N ALA A 239 2.68 -23.90 -1.98
CA ALA A 239 2.19 -24.76 -3.06
C ALA A 239 1.64 -23.94 -4.22
N ALA A 240 1.60 -24.50 -5.42
CA ALA A 240 1.11 -23.79 -6.61
C ALA A 240 -0.33 -23.29 -6.43
N GLU A 241 -1.21 -24.11 -5.89
CA GLU A 241 -2.62 -23.76 -5.61
C GLU A 241 -2.79 -22.66 -4.56
N GLN A 242 -1.87 -22.54 -3.59
CA GLN A 242 -1.85 -21.49 -2.59
C GLN A 242 -1.46 -20.14 -3.23
N ARG A 243 -0.38 -20.13 -4.05
CA ARG A 243 0.03 -18.94 -4.82
C ARG A 243 -1.04 -18.50 -5.81
N GLU A 244 -1.68 -19.45 -6.49
CA GLU A 244 -2.75 -19.16 -7.44
C GLU A 244 -3.94 -18.52 -6.72
N CYS A 245 -4.36 -19.05 -5.56
CA CYS A 245 -5.44 -18.46 -4.78
C CYS A 245 -5.12 -17.03 -4.34
N LEU A 246 -3.95 -16.79 -3.76
CA LEU A 246 -3.50 -15.45 -3.36
C LEU A 246 -3.45 -14.48 -4.55
N THR A 247 -2.96 -14.94 -5.71
CA THR A 247 -2.91 -14.14 -6.94
C THR A 247 -4.32 -13.79 -7.44
N LYS A 248 -5.23 -14.77 -7.44
CA LYS A 248 -6.64 -14.55 -7.80
C LYS A 248 -7.29 -13.51 -6.89
N MET A 249 -7.05 -13.60 -5.59
CA MET A 249 -7.61 -12.65 -4.62
C MET A 249 -6.99 -11.25 -4.75
N SER A 250 -5.71 -11.16 -5.11
CA SER A 250 -5.09 -9.86 -5.40
C SER A 250 -5.71 -9.17 -6.62
N ILE A 251 -5.98 -9.92 -7.69
CA ILE A 251 -6.65 -9.39 -8.90
C ILE A 251 -8.11 -9.02 -8.58
N TRP A 252 -8.80 -9.82 -7.77
CA TRP A 252 -10.16 -9.51 -7.33
C TRP A 252 -10.23 -8.17 -6.58
N VAL A 253 -9.35 -7.94 -5.59
CA VAL A 253 -9.36 -6.70 -4.82
C VAL A 253 -9.01 -5.49 -5.69
N GLU A 254 -8.11 -5.64 -6.65
CA GLU A 254 -7.76 -4.59 -7.62
C GLU A 254 -8.98 -4.19 -8.47
N GLY A 255 -9.84 -5.15 -8.83
CA GLY A 255 -11.11 -4.91 -9.55
C GLY A 255 -12.19 -4.23 -8.70
N GLU A 256 -12.27 -4.55 -7.40
CA GLU A 256 -13.23 -3.95 -6.48
C GLU A 256 -12.81 -2.55 -5.99
N TRP A 257 -11.52 -2.26 -5.98
CA TRP A 257 -10.95 -1.06 -5.39
C TRP A 257 -11.53 0.26 -5.94
N PRO A 258 -11.72 0.47 -7.26
CA PRO A 258 -12.24 1.74 -7.77
C PRO A 258 -13.62 2.10 -7.20
N LYS A 259 -14.49 1.09 -7.00
CA LYS A 259 -15.80 1.28 -6.40
C LYS A 259 -15.70 1.66 -4.93
N TRP A 260 -14.90 0.92 -4.14
CA TRP A 260 -14.72 1.22 -2.73
C TRP A 260 -14.14 2.62 -2.51
N ARG A 261 -13.21 3.02 -3.37
CA ARG A 261 -12.61 4.36 -3.34
C ARG A 261 -13.64 5.45 -3.60
N ALA A 262 -14.48 5.30 -4.62
CA ALA A 262 -15.45 6.33 -4.99
C ALA A 262 -16.45 6.62 -3.86
N ASP A 263 -16.95 5.57 -3.22
CA ASP A 263 -17.89 5.67 -2.10
C ASP A 263 -17.24 6.37 -0.89
N GLU A 264 -15.99 6.01 -0.59
CA GLU A 264 -15.30 6.51 0.61
C GLU A 264 -14.76 7.95 0.43
N ASP A 265 -14.29 8.33 -0.76
CA ASP A 265 -13.78 9.68 -1.03
C ASP A 265 -14.84 10.76 -0.71
N ALA A 266 -16.10 10.52 -1.08
CA ALA A 266 -17.20 11.43 -0.79
C ALA A 266 -17.48 11.49 0.72
N ALA A 267 -17.51 10.35 1.38
CA ALA A 267 -17.75 10.26 2.83
C ALA A 267 -16.66 10.98 3.64
N GLN A 268 -15.39 10.80 3.26
CA GLN A 268 -14.26 11.43 3.95
C GLN A 268 -14.23 12.97 3.78
N LYS A 269 -14.54 13.47 2.57
CA LYS A 269 -14.69 14.93 2.34
C LYS A 269 -15.80 15.52 3.19
N ALA A 270 -16.96 14.86 3.25
CA ALA A 270 -18.09 15.27 4.08
C ALA A 270 -17.76 15.26 5.58
N ALA A 271 -17.10 14.23 6.06
CA ALA A 271 -16.66 14.12 7.45
C ALA A 271 -15.67 15.22 7.84
N GLN A 272 -14.70 15.53 6.98
CA GLN A 272 -13.75 16.63 7.19
C GLN A 272 -14.45 17.98 7.24
N ALA A 273 -15.38 18.26 6.31
CA ALA A 273 -16.15 19.48 6.31
C ALA A 273 -16.97 19.64 7.59
N LYS A 274 -17.59 18.55 8.07
CA LYS A 274 -18.34 18.51 9.35
C LYS A 274 -17.45 18.81 10.55
N SER A 275 -16.18 18.37 10.53
CA SER A 275 -15.19 18.72 11.57
C SER A 275 -14.65 20.15 11.44
N GLY A 276 -15.13 20.95 10.48
CA GLY A 276 -14.71 22.35 10.27
C GLY A 276 -13.42 22.51 9.47
N VAL A 277 -12.93 21.48 8.81
CA VAL A 277 -11.77 21.57 7.91
C VAL A 277 -12.19 22.27 6.62
N LYS A 278 -11.53 23.39 6.31
CA LYS A 278 -11.78 24.20 5.12
C LYS A 278 -10.91 23.72 3.95
N ALA A 279 -11.52 23.46 2.81
CA ALA A 279 -10.78 23.21 1.57
C ALA A 279 -10.22 24.54 1.02
N VAL A 280 -8.95 24.54 0.65
CA VAL A 280 -8.24 25.66 0.03
C VAL A 280 -7.79 25.24 -1.35
N ASP A 281 -8.26 25.91 -2.39
CA ASP A 281 -7.84 25.62 -3.76
C ASP A 281 -6.45 26.20 -4.01
N MET A 282 -5.49 25.33 -4.34
CA MET A 282 -4.11 25.66 -4.69
C MET A 282 -3.89 25.67 -6.22
N GLY A 283 -4.91 25.36 -7.00
CA GLY A 283 -4.83 25.23 -8.44
C GLY A 283 -4.13 23.95 -8.94
N ALA A 284 -4.36 23.62 -10.21
CA ALA A 284 -3.84 22.38 -10.80
C ALA A 284 -2.30 22.28 -10.80
N ALA A 285 -1.61 23.43 -10.89
CA ALA A 285 -0.14 23.48 -10.88
C ALA A 285 0.46 22.91 -9.60
N PHE A 286 -0.23 23.00 -8.46
CA PHE A 286 0.22 22.45 -7.18
C PHE A 286 0.45 20.93 -7.25
N ALA A 287 -0.52 20.18 -7.79
CA ALA A 287 -0.40 18.74 -7.92
C ALA A 287 0.61 18.33 -9.00
N MET A 288 0.67 19.06 -10.11
CA MET A 288 1.63 18.79 -11.18
C MET A 288 3.08 19.01 -10.72
N GLN A 289 3.34 20.07 -9.97
CA GLN A 289 4.64 20.34 -9.39
C GLN A 289 5.06 19.24 -8.42
N ALA A 290 4.16 18.79 -7.55
CA ALA A 290 4.43 17.71 -6.60
C ALA A 290 4.79 16.42 -7.32
N GLU A 291 4.05 16.04 -8.36
CA GLU A 291 4.29 14.83 -9.15
C GLU A 291 5.67 14.88 -9.84
N GLU A 292 6.02 16.00 -10.47
CA GLU A 292 7.31 16.15 -11.14
C GLU A 292 8.48 16.13 -10.15
N ILE A 293 8.37 16.84 -9.03
CA ILE A 293 9.37 16.80 -7.95
C ILE A 293 9.54 15.36 -7.44
N TYR A 294 8.46 14.62 -7.33
CA TYR A 294 8.52 13.24 -6.85
C TYR A 294 9.21 12.32 -7.85
N TRP A 295 8.92 12.43 -9.15
CA TRP A 295 9.66 11.69 -10.18
C TRP A 295 11.15 12.01 -10.17
N GLN A 296 11.52 13.26 -10.03
CA GLN A 296 12.92 13.69 -9.92
C GLN A 296 13.60 13.12 -8.66
N ASP A 297 12.86 13.06 -7.54
CA ASP A 297 13.39 12.52 -6.30
C ASP A 297 13.58 11.00 -6.35
N LEU A 298 12.66 10.27 -7.00
CA LEU A 298 12.80 8.84 -7.28
C LEU A 298 14.02 8.57 -8.19
N ALA A 299 14.20 9.38 -9.23
CA ALA A 299 15.30 9.23 -10.18
C ALA A 299 16.69 9.46 -9.56
N LYS A 300 16.80 10.24 -8.47
CA LYS A 300 18.07 10.36 -7.71
C LYS A 300 18.51 9.03 -7.09
N GLY A 301 17.54 8.20 -6.69
CA GLY A 301 17.83 6.91 -6.06
C GLY A 301 18.07 5.77 -7.04
N ASP A 302 17.35 5.78 -8.17
CA ASP A 302 17.46 4.74 -9.20
C ASP A 302 17.04 5.30 -10.57
N PRO A 303 17.95 6.01 -11.27
CA PRO A 303 17.64 6.64 -12.55
C PRO A 303 17.33 5.64 -13.66
N GLU A 304 17.92 4.45 -13.62
CA GLU A 304 17.70 3.41 -14.63
C GLU A 304 16.29 2.84 -14.53
N LEU A 305 15.86 2.42 -13.34
CA LEU A 305 14.52 1.91 -13.11
C LEU A 305 13.48 2.99 -13.44
N VAL A 306 13.67 4.21 -12.96
CA VAL A 306 12.72 5.30 -13.19
C VAL A 306 12.60 5.64 -14.67
N GLY A 307 13.71 5.65 -15.42
CA GLY A 307 13.69 5.87 -16.86
C GLY A 307 12.88 4.82 -17.65
N LYS A 308 12.95 3.56 -17.20
CA LYS A 308 12.21 2.45 -17.82
C LYS A 308 10.74 2.41 -17.42
N ILE A 309 10.44 2.67 -16.15
CA ILE A 309 9.09 2.43 -15.58
C ILE A 309 8.16 3.63 -15.72
N ARG A 310 8.69 4.87 -15.72
CA ARG A 310 7.88 6.09 -15.82
C ARG A 310 6.94 6.10 -17.04
N PRO A 311 7.39 5.74 -18.27
CA PRO A 311 6.49 5.66 -19.42
C PRO A 311 5.34 4.66 -19.23
N LEU A 312 5.60 3.54 -18.54
CA LEU A 312 4.62 2.49 -18.29
C LEU A 312 3.57 2.89 -17.24
N LEU A 313 3.89 3.81 -16.34
CA LEU A 313 3.03 4.26 -15.24
C LEU A 313 2.30 5.58 -15.53
N SER A 314 2.75 6.35 -16.54
CA SER A 314 2.22 7.69 -16.81
C SER A 314 0.78 7.69 -17.39
N GLY A 315 0.26 6.55 -17.83
CA GLY A 315 -1.00 6.44 -18.56
C GLY A 315 -0.90 7.09 -19.96
N LYS A 316 -1.64 6.58 -20.91
CA LYS A 316 -1.78 7.19 -22.24
C LYS A 316 -2.87 8.23 -22.25
#